data_688e398cf1cc1b4b1a8a425ec3e71693
#
_entry.id   688e398cf1cc1b4b1a8a425ec3e71693
#
_cell.length_a   1.000
_cell.length_b   1.000
_cell.length_c   1.000
_cell.angle_alpha   90.00
_cell.angle_beta   90.00
_cell.angle_gamma   90.00
#
_symmetry.space_group_name_H-M   'P 1'
#
loop_
_entity.id
_entity.type
_entity.pdbx_description
1 polymer ?
#
loop_
_entity_poly.entity_id
_entity_poly.type
_entity_poly.pdbx_seq_one_letter_code
_entity_poly.pdbx_strand_id
1 'polypeptide(L)'
;ATESDIVQESTVADGAVTVNGVNIYGMTQEEARKAILDSFDWKMKAKYEDKETDVTNLMADKVDQLLEEIYASDLKPGETYEVNTENMIEDAKAEAALIAGNWNMAAKSGGISGYNKETGKFEFSEGTKGLVIDQDKLAQAMVDAIDKKEFDAVLTAETKEVAADSSVQDKYKTMSTYTTTTTSNSNRNENIRLAVAALNGTIVKPGQEFSFNNTTGARTEEKGYKPATAYLNGEVVQEPGGGVCQVSSTLYNAVVFAGLKSTERHAHSYEPSYVTPGEDAAVSYGGPDFKFVNNSEYPLAIKASFSASDR
;
A
#
# COMPACT_ATOMS: atom_id res chain seq x y z
N ALA A 1 -64.85 41.09 15.54
CA ALA A 1 -64.81 40.01 14.59
C ALA A 1 -63.52 39.21 14.86
N THR A 2 -63.67 38.09 15.51
CA THR A 2 -62.60 37.13 15.79
C THR A 2 -62.61 36.06 14.69
N GLU A 3 -61.55 36.00 13.90
CA GLU A 3 -61.26 34.89 13.01
C GLU A 3 -60.82 33.71 13.85
N SER A 4 -61.61 32.64 13.76
CA SER A 4 -61.29 31.35 14.33
C SER A 4 -60.35 30.59 13.42
N ASP A 5 -59.17 30.25 13.91
CA ASP A 5 -58.26 29.31 13.28
C ASP A 5 -58.93 27.94 13.11
N ILE A 6 -59.22 27.58 11.87
CA ILE A 6 -59.64 26.22 11.50
C ILE A 6 -58.36 25.38 11.40
N VAL A 7 -58.06 24.63 12.44
CA VAL A 7 -57.17 23.51 12.38
C VAL A 7 -57.81 22.46 11.46
N GLN A 8 -57.28 22.26 10.25
CA GLN A 8 -57.67 21.13 9.43
C GLN A 8 -57.13 19.84 10.04
N GLU A 9 -57.94 19.18 10.87
CA GLU A 9 -57.76 17.76 11.13
C GLU A 9 -57.90 17.02 9.79
N SER A 10 -56.84 16.38 9.30
CA SER A 10 -56.91 15.47 8.18
C SER A 10 -57.70 14.25 8.63
N THR A 11 -58.98 14.19 8.24
CA THR A 11 -59.81 13.00 8.43
C THR A 11 -59.25 11.86 7.60
N VAL A 12 -58.63 10.89 8.28
CA VAL A 12 -58.28 9.57 7.71
C VAL A 12 -59.60 8.97 7.20
N ALA A 13 -59.68 8.59 5.93
CA ALA A 13 -60.87 7.99 5.36
C ALA A 13 -61.27 6.76 6.18
N ASP A 14 -62.56 6.66 6.53
CA ASP A 14 -63.12 5.55 7.30
C ASP A 14 -62.79 4.23 6.56
N GLY A 15 -61.81 3.42 7.09
CA GLY A 15 -61.34 2.18 6.48
C GLY A 15 -59.88 2.14 6.03
N ALA A 16 -59.12 3.23 6.14
CA ALA A 16 -57.70 3.24 5.79
C ALA A 16 -56.80 2.61 6.90
N VAL A 17 -55.76 1.91 6.51
CA VAL A 17 -54.61 1.56 7.37
C VAL A 17 -53.41 2.32 6.82
N THR A 18 -52.77 3.15 7.63
CA THR A 18 -51.71 4.01 7.13
C THR A 18 -50.36 3.76 7.84
N VAL A 19 -49.27 3.85 7.05
CA VAL A 19 -47.92 3.88 7.56
C VAL A 19 -47.23 5.15 7.06
N ASN A 20 -46.78 6.01 7.96
CA ASN A 20 -46.24 7.35 7.63
C ASN A 20 -47.20 8.14 6.67
N GLY A 21 -48.51 8.00 6.84
CA GLY A 21 -49.53 8.63 5.97
C GLY A 21 -49.81 7.92 4.63
N VAL A 22 -49.08 6.87 4.30
CA VAL A 22 -49.32 6.04 3.11
C VAL A 22 -50.41 5.02 3.43
N ASN A 23 -51.52 5.03 2.70
CA ASN A 23 -52.58 4.04 2.88
C ASN A 23 -52.19 2.71 2.24
N ILE A 24 -52.06 1.67 3.07
CA ILE A 24 -51.65 0.31 2.67
C ILE A 24 -52.80 -0.70 2.69
N TYR A 25 -54.04 -0.26 2.99
CA TYR A 25 -55.18 -1.14 3.05
C TYR A 25 -55.51 -1.77 1.69
N GLY A 26 -55.58 -3.10 1.64
CA GLY A 26 -55.80 -3.85 0.41
C GLY A 26 -54.51 -4.09 -0.43
N MET A 27 -53.39 -3.60 -0.01
CA MET A 27 -52.08 -3.88 -0.64
C MET A 27 -51.48 -5.21 -0.12
N THR A 28 -50.72 -5.85 -0.96
CA THR A 28 -49.78 -6.90 -0.51
C THR A 28 -48.63 -6.25 0.28
N GLN A 29 -47.92 -7.04 1.09
CA GLN A 29 -46.77 -6.53 1.85
C GLN A 29 -45.71 -5.91 0.94
N GLU A 30 -45.46 -6.49 -0.24
CA GLU A 30 -44.51 -5.97 -1.22
C GLU A 30 -44.94 -4.63 -1.83
N GLU A 31 -46.24 -4.50 -2.17
CA GLU A 31 -46.83 -3.24 -2.68
C GLU A 31 -46.77 -2.13 -1.60
N ALA A 32 -47.11 -2.47 -0.35
CA ALA A 32 -47.00 -1.56 0.78
C ALA A 32 -45.55 -1.11 1.04
N ARG A 33 -44.62 -2.05 1.03
CA ARG A 33 -43.18 -1.77 1.13
C ARG A 33 -42.75 -0.74 0.10
N LYS A 34 -43.06 -1.02 -1.15
CA LYS A 34 -42.69 -0.11 -2.24
C LYS A 34 -43.31 1.28 -2.08
N ALA A 35 -44.61 1.36 -1.78
CA ALA A 35 -45.31 2.63 -1.63
C ALA A 35 -44.73 3.46 -0.46
N ILE A 36 -44.41 2.82 0.66
CA ILE A 36 -43.80 3.50 1.82
C ILE A 36 -42.40 3.99 1.51
N LEU A 37 -41.54 3.15 0.89
CA LEU A 37 -40.16 3.54 0.55
C LEU A 37 -40.14 4.66 -0.50
N ASP A 38 -41.05 4.60 -1.49
CA ASP A 38 -41.18 5.66 -2.50
C ASP A 38 -41.65 7.00 -1.86
N SER A 39 -42.42 6.95 -0.78
CA SER A 39 -42.89 8.15 -0.08
C SER A 39 -41.82 8.96 0.63
N PHE A 40 -40.68 8.33 0.94
CA PHE A 40 -39.52 9.05 1.51
C PHE A 40 -38.78 9.91 0.49
N ASP A 41 -38.96 9.66 -0.82
CA ASP A 41 -38.19 10.32 -1.91
C ASP A 41 -36.69 10.32 -1.63
N TRP A 42 -36.16 9.14 -1.23
CA TRP A 42 -34.81 8.97 -0.77
C TRP A 42 -33.79 9.27 -1.87
N LYS A 43 -32.95 10.30 -1.64
CA LYS A 43 -31.91 10.78 -2.55
C LYS A 43 -30.65 11.18 -1.77
N MET A 44 -30.51 10.71 -0.53
CA MET A 44 -29.38 11.04 0.32
C MET A 44 -28.07 10.64 -0.33
N LYS A 45 -27.06 11.49 -0.26
CA LYS A 45 -25.73 11.29 -0.81
C LYS A 45 -24.66 11.64 0.20
N ALA A 46 -23.53 10.96 0.10
CA ALA A 46 -22.30 11.38 0.75
C ALA A 46 -21.36 12.00 -0.28
N LYS A 47 -20.61 13.01 0.13
CA LYS A 47 -19.66 13.75 -0.70
C LYS A 47 -18.34 13.96 0.03
N TYR A 48 -17.24 13.74 -0.70
CA TYR A 48 -15.90 14.09 -0.28
C TYR A 48 -15.12 14.65 -1.47
N GLU A 49 -14.71 15.92 -1.39
CA GLU A 49 -14.11 16.69 -2.50
C GLU A 49 -15.00 16.64 -3.78
N ASP A 50 -14.48 16.06 -4.85
CA ASP A 50 -15.16 15.86 -6.13
C ASP A 50 -15.87 14.49 -6.23
N LYS A 51 -15.74 13.65 -5.21
CA LYS A 51 -16.37 12.33 -5.14
C LYS A 51 -17.73 12.44 -4.50
N GLU A 52 -18.69 11.73 -5.08
CA GLU A 52 -20.07 11.63 -4.56
C GLU A 52 -20.57 10.20 -4.72
N THR A 53 -21.35 9.73 -3.77
CA THR A 53 -22.00 8.42 -3.82
C THR A 53 -23.36 8.48 -3.16
N ASP A 54 -24.28 7.66 -3.64
CA ASP A 54 -25.58 7.50 -3.00
C ASP A 54 -25.42 6.79 -1.66
N VAL A 55 -26.21 7.20 -0.67
CA VAL A 55 -26.36 6.51 0.61
C VAL A 55 -27.51 5.51 0.46
N THR A 56 -27.28 4.26 0.83
CA THR A 56 -28.31 3.23 0.84
C THR A 56 -29.51 3.69 1.66
N ASN A 57 -30.74 3.36 1.21
CA ASN A 57 -31.93 3.75 1.96
C ASN A 57 -32.00 3.00 3.30
N LEU A 58 -31.55 3.66 4.37
CA LEU A 58 -31.48 3.09 5.72
C LEU A 58 -32.88 2.86 6.34
N MET A 59 -33.94 3.42 5.74
CA MET A 59 -35.30 3.17 6.20
C MET A 59 -35.85 1.80 5.77
N ALA A 60 -35.20 1.14 4.80
CA ALA A 60 -35.70 -0.10 4.21
C ALA A 60 -35.93 -1.20 5.25
N ASP A 61 -34.92 -1.49 6.08
CA ASP A 61 -35.02 -2.54 7.10
C ASP A 61 -36.05 -2.21 8.18
N LYS A 62 -36.21 -0.93 8.52
CA LYS A 62 -37.21 -0.48 9.49
C LYS A 62 -38.63 -0.62 8.94
N VAL A 63 -38.81 -0.33 7.66
CA VAL A 63 -40.11 -0.56 6.94
C VAL A 63 -40.40 -2.05 6.90
N ASP A 64 -39.41 -2.90 6.58
CA ASP A 64 -39.59 -4.34 6.52
C ASP A 64 -40.01 -4.92 7.86
N GLN A 65 -39.33 -4.55 8.96
CA GLN A 65 -39.68 -4.96 10.32
C GLN A 65 -41.12 -4.56 10.69
N LEU A 66 -41.49 -3.29 10.44
CA LEU A 66 -42.83 -2.81 10.76
C LEU A 66 -43.89 -3.54 9.92
N LEU A 67 -43.64 -3.77 8.64
CA LEU A 67 -44.58 -4.48 7.78
C LEU A 67 -44.73 -5.97 8.16
N GLU A 68 -43.67 -6.63 8.60
CA GLU A 68 -43.76 -7.99 9.16
C GLU A 68 -44.71 -8.05 10.38
N GLU A 69 -44.57 -7.08 11.28
CA GLU A 69 -45.47 -6.99 12.46
C GLU A 69 -46.92 -6.72 12.06
N ILE A 70 -47.15 -5.76 11.14
CA ILE A 70 -48.51 -5.37 10.70
C ILE A 70 -49.19 -6.52 9.96
N TYR A 71 -48.49 -7.20 9.03
CA TYR A 71 -49.07 -8.27 8.21
C TYR A 71 -49.14 -9.63 8.94
N ALA A 72 -48.46 -9.77 10.09
CA ALA A 72 -48.63 -10.93 10.99
C ALA A 72 -49.98 -10.94 11.71
N SER A 73 -50.66 -9.79 11.77
CA SER A 73 -52.00 -9.61 12.32
C SER A 73 -53.00 -9.20 11.23
N ASP A 74 -54.32 -9.37 11.50
CA ASP A 74 -55.37 -8.86 10.60
C ASP A 74 -55.34 -7.32 10.57
N LEU A 75 -55.21 -6.74 9.37
CA LEU A 75 -55.24 -5.31 9.18
C LEU A 75 -56.61 -4.74 9.61
N LYS A 76 -56.61 -3.91 10.63
CA LYS A 76 -57.85 -3.29 11.12
C LYS A 76 -58.03 -1.89 10.54
N PRO A 77 -59.11 -1.60 9.85
CA PRO A 77 -59.38 -0.27 9.35
C PRO A 77 -59.30 0.82 10.45
N GLY A 78 -58.68 1.95 10.14
CA GLY A 78 -58.51 3.09 11.04
C GLY A 78 -57.18 3.10 11.83
N GLU A 79 -56.35 2.06 11.69
CA GLU A 79 -55.02 2.03 12.36
C GLU A 79 -53.98 2.89 11.62
N THR A 80 -53.14 3.56 12.38
CA THR A 80 -52.05 4.41 11.88
C THR A 80 -50.76 4.00 12.52
N TYR A 81 -49.72 3.81 11.72
CA TYR A 81 -48.38 3.40 12.15
C TYR A 81 -47.34 4.39 11.66
N GLU A 82 -46.26 4.51 12.40
CA GLU A 82 -45.08 5.29 12.04
C GLU A 82 -43.88 4.37 12.03
N VAL A 83 -42.98 4.53 11.04
CA VAL A 83 -41.71 3.80 11.00
C VAL A 83 -40.80 4.34 12.11
N ASN A 84 -40.37 3.46 13.00
CA ASN A 84 -39.50 3.83 14.09
C ASN A 84 -38.07 4.08 13.58
N THR A 85 -37.54 5.30 13.81
CA THR A 85 -36.17 5.71 13.44
C THR A 85 -35.18 5.62 14.60
N GLU A 86 -35.60 5.10 15.77
CA GLU A 86 -34.70 4.91 16.89
C GLU A 86 -33.59 3.86 16.58
N ASN A 87 -32.42 4.08 17.19
CA ASN A 87 -31.27 3.16 17.09
C ASN A 87 -30.75 2.91 15.67
N MET A 88 -30.85 3.88 14.76
CA MET A 88 -30.32 3.78 13.40
C MET A 88 -28.79 3.96 13.31
N ILE A 89 -28.13 4.31 14.40
CA ILE A 89 -26.70 4.64 14.40
C ILE A 89 -25.82 3.46 13.95
N GLU A 90 -26.19 2.22 14.27
CA GLU A 90 -25.38 1.05 13.86
C GLU A 90 -25.52 0.77 12.36
N ASP A 91 -26.72 0.94 11.79
CA ASP A 91 -26.96 0.81 10.35
C ASP A 91 -26.23 1.92 9.59
N ALA A 92 -26.28 3.16 10.13
CA ALA A 92 -25.55 4.30 9.59
C ALA A 92 -24.02 4.11 9.65
N LYS A 93 -23.47 3.50 10.71
CA LYS A 93 -22.05 3.16 10.80
C LYS A 93 -21.63 2.11 9.79
N ALA A 94 -22.47 1.09 9.57
CA ALA A 94 -22.20 0.08 8.56
C ALA A 94 -22.13 0.71 7.15
N GLU A 95 -23.08 1.58 6.82
CA GLU A 95 -23.07 2.31 5.55
C GLU A 95 -21.90 3.28 5.44
N ALA A 96 -21.58 4.04 6.49
CA ALA A 96 -20.43 4.94 6.52
C ALA A 96 -19.11 4.17 6.33
N ALA A 97 -18.99 2.94 6.85
CA ALA A 97 -17.82 2.09 6.67
C ALA A 97 -17.67 1.62 5.21
N LEU A 98 -18.77 1.28 4.54
CA LEU A 98 -18.77 0.92 3.11
C LEU A 98 -18.31 2.10 2.25
N ILE A 99 -18.85 3.29 2.50
CA ILE A 99 -18.47 4.53 1.80
C ILE A 99 -17.01 4.86 2.04
N ALA A 100 -16.55 4.79 3.30
CA ALA A 100 -15.18 5.04 3.68
C ALA A 100 -14.21 4.07 3.00
N GLY A 101 -14.56 2.80 2.87
CA GLY A 101 -13.74 1.79 2.20
C GLY A 101 -13.37 2.16 0.76
N ASN A 102 -14.25 2.91 0.08
CA ASN A 102 -14.01 3.37 -1.29
C ASN A 102 -13.15 4.65 -1.38
N TRP A 103 -13.09 5.45 -0.31
CA TRP A 103 -12.45 6.77 -0.33
C TRP A 103 -11.18 6.85 0.52
N ASN A 104 -10.99 5.91 1.44
CA ASN A 104 -9.79 5.88 2.27
C ASN A 104 -8.53 5.66 1.44
N MET A 105 -7.48 6.36 1.79
CA MET A 105 -6.13 6.19 1.25
C MET A 105 -5.21 5.75 2.39
N ALA A 106 -4.59 4.59 2.22
CA ALA A 106 -3.63 4.10 3.21
C ALA A 106 -2.39 4.99 3.25
N ALA A 107 -1.88 5.25 4.46
CA ALA A 107 -0.57 5.83 4.64
C ALA A 107 0.50 4.88 4.05
N LYS A 108 1.51 5.43 3.41
CA LYS A 108 2.65 4.64 2.90
C LYS A 108 3.89 5.00 3.70
N SER A 109 4.56 3.99 4.21
CA SER A 109 5.87 4.18 4.85
C SER A 109 6.88 4.68 3.82
N GLY A 110 7.83 5.48 4.27
CA GLY A 110 8.99 5.82 3.48
C GLY A 110 9.90 4.59 3.28
N GLY A 111 10.95 4.78 2.54
CA GLY A 111 11.96 3.75 2.28
C GLY A 111 13.29 4.39 1.88
N ILE A 112 14.28 3.58 1.56
CA ILE A 112 15.55 4.09 1.03
C ILE A 112 15.25 4.80 -0.30
N SER A 113 15.59 6.08 -0.40
CA SER A 113 15.37 6.92 -1.58
C SER A 113 16.66 7.23 -2.33
N GLY A 114 17.81 7.20 -1.64
CA GLY A 114 19.08 7.56 -2.23
C GLY A 114 20.28 7.14 -1.38
N TYR A 115 21.45 7.50 -1.89
CA TYR A 115 22.72 7.37 -1.18
C TYR A 115 23.55 8.63 -1.41
N ASN A 116 23.88 9.30 -0.33
CA ASN A 116 24.76 10.46 -0.37
C ASN A 116 26.22 9.99 -0.34
N LYS A 117 26.91 10.13 -1.48
CA LYS A 117 28.31 9.72 -1.62
C LYS A 117 29.28 10.57 -0.82
N GLU A 118 28.91 11.82 -0.51
CA GLU A 118 29.76 12.74 0.28
C GLU A 118 29.72 12.38 1.76
N THR A 119 28.52 12.08 2.29
CA THR A 119 28.36 11.73 3.70
C THR A 119 28.49 10.22 3.96
N GLY A 120 28.45 9.39 2.92
CA GLY A 120 28.47 7.93 3.04
C GLY A 120 27.21 7.34 3.69
N LYS A 121 26.07 8.05 3.62
CA LYS A 121 24.81 7.65 4.28
C LYS A 121 23.69 7.41 3.27
N PHE A 122 22.83 6.44 3.58
CA PHE A 122 21.57 6.28 2.86
C PHE A 122 20.60 7.38 3.22
N GLU A 123 19.85 7.83 2.22
CA GLU A 123 18.76 8.78 2.35
C GLU A 123 17.44 8.02 2.37
N PHE A 124 16.47 8.56 3.12
CA PHE A 124 15.16 7.95 3.31
C PHE A 124 14.07 8.96 2.92
N SER A 125 13.01 8.47 2.27
CA SER A 125 11.80 9.24 2.05
C SER A 125 10.97 9.27 3.33
N GLU A 126 10.22 10.34 3.54
CA GLU A 126 9.32 10.48 4.69
C GLU A 126 8.05 9.62 4.59
N GLY A 127 7.81 8.98 3.44
CA GLY A 127 6.54 8.32 3.16
C GLY A 127 5.43 9.32 2.79
N THR A 128 4.22 8.83 2.64
CA THR A 128 3.04 9.66 2.38
C THR A 128 1.99 9.41 3.45
N LYS A 129 1.39 10.49 3.94
CA LYS A 129 0.26 10.42 4.84
C LYS A 129 -0.91 9.71 4.16
N GLY A 130 -1.64 8.94 4.94
CA GLY A 130 -2.93 8.40 4.56
C GLY A 130 -4.06 9.38 4.90
N LEU A 131 -5.23 9.06 4.41
CA LEU A 131 -6.45 9.80 4.67
C LEU A 131 -7.57 8.81 4.90
N VAL A 132 -8.31 8.98 5.98
CA VAL A 132 -9.48 8.16 6.29
C VAL A 132 -10.69 9.04 6.54
N ILE A 133 -11.84 8.57 6.08
CA ILE A 133 -13.12 9.21 6.36
C ILE A 133 -13.44 9.04 7.85
N ASP A 134 -13.92 10.10 8.48
CA ASP A 134 -14.46 10.06 9.85
C ASP A 134 -15.85 9.38 9.82
N GLN A 135 -15.85 8.05 9.94
CA GLN A 135 -17.06 7.23 9.83
C GLN A 135 -18.09 7.58 10.91
N ASP A 136 -17.65 7.91 12.12
CA ASP A 136 -18.57 8.25 13.21
C ASP A 136 -19.32 9.55 12.91
N LYS A 137 -18.62 10.56 12.39
CA LYS A 137 -19.26 11.82 11.99
C LYS A 137 -20.19 11.65 10.79
N LEU A 138 -19.78 10.84 9.81
CA LEU A 138 -20.62 10.58 8.65
C LEU A 138 -21.89 9.80 9.05
N ALA A 139 -21.77 8.80 9.90
CA ALA A 139 -22.91 8.05 10.44
C ALA A 139 -23.85 8.95 11.24
N GLN A 140 -23.31 9.81 12.10
CA GLN A 140 -24.14 10.75 12.87
C GLN A 140 -24.87 11.73 11.95
N ALA A 141 -24.22 12.23 10.90
CA ALA A 141 -24.85 13.10 9.92
C ALA A 141 -26.00 12.42 9.18
N MET A 142 -25.90 11.11 8.89
CA MET A 142 -27.00 10.31 8.32
C MET A 142 -28.18 10.24 9.27
N VAL A 143 -27.93 9.91 10.54
CA VAL A 143 -28.99 9.86 11.57
C VAL A 143 -29.66 11.22 11.75
N ASP A 144 -28.88 12.28 11.86
CA ASP A 144 -29.39 13.66 12.02
C ASP A 144 -30.27 14.09 10.84
N ALA A 145 -29.92 13.68 9.60
CA ALA A 145 -30.73 13.95 8.42
C ALA A 145 -32.04 13.15 8.41
N ILE A 146 -32.00 11.88 8.83
CA ILE A 146 -33.20 11.04 8.96
C ILE A 146 -34.15 11.62 10.01
N ASP A 147 -33.64 12.02 11.17
CA ASP A 147 -34.45 12.61 12.26
C ASP A 147 -35.13 13.93 11.83
N LYS A 148 -34.48 14.68 10.95
CA LYS A 148 -35.04 15.91 10.34
C LYS A 148 -35.91 15.64 9.11
N LYS A 149 -36.03 14.39 8.67
CA LYS A 149 -36.70 13.98 7.43
C LYS A 149 -36.11 14.63 6.15
N GLU A 150 -34.80 14.91 6.17
CA GLU A 150 -34.01 15.45 5.06
C GLU A 150 -33.44 14.30 4.20
N PHE A 151 -34.31 13.54 3.56
CA PHE A 151 -33.93 12.31 2.82
C PHE A 151 -33.18 12.57 1.49
N ASP A 152 -33.08 13.81 1.06
CA ASP A 152 -32.33 14.28 -0.10
C ASP A 152 -31.02 15.01 0.27
N ALA A 153 -30.61 14.94 1.54
CA ALA A 153 -29.43 15.61 2.05
C ALA A 153 -28.13 15.15 1.34
N VAL A 154 -27.22 16.10 1.07
CA VAL A 154 -25.87 15.83 0.63
C VAL A 154 -24.91 16.00 1.82
N LEU A 155 -24.46 14.89 2.37
CA LEU A 155 -23.64 14.85 3.57
C LEU A 155 -22.15 14.97 3.22
N THR A 156 -21.48 16.02 3.70
CA THR A 156 -20.04 16.18 3.49
C THR A 156 -19.27 15.31 4.48
N ALA A 157 -18.51 14.35 3.95
CA ALA A 157 -17.66 13.51 4.76
C ALA A 157 -16.41 14.28 5.21
N GLU A 158 -16.16 14.31 6.50
CA GLU A 158 -14.92 14.81 7.08
C GLU A 158 -13.84 13.73 7.05
N THR A 159 -12.57 14.14 7.06
CA THR A 159 -11.43 13.23 6.99
C THR A 159 -10.49 13.43 8.17
N LYS A 160 -9.77 12.36 8.50
CA LYS A 160 -8.66 12.36 9.45
C LYS A 160 -7.39 11.95 8.72
N GLU A 161 -6.29 12.68 8.92
CA GLU A 161 -4.98 12.26 8.43
C GLU A 161 -4.47 11.08 9.24
N VAL A 162 -3.93 10.08 8.55
CA VAL A 162 -3.14 8.99 9.15
C VAL A 162 -1.68 9.28 8.86
N ALA A 163 -0.89 9.48 9.90
CA ALA A 163 0.52 9.78 9.75
C ALA A 163 1.24 8.63 9.02
N ALA A 164 2.15 8.96 8.10
CA ALA A 164 3.11 8.00 7.59
C ALA A 164 4.03 7.55 8.73
N ASP A 165 4.52 6.31 8.64
CA ASP A 165 5.52 5.85 9.60
C ASP A 165 6.84 6.61 9.37
N SER A 166 7.19 7.47 10.31
CA SER A 166 8.40 8.29 10.24
C SER A 166 9.67 7.57 10.73
N SER A 167 9.53 6.41 11.37
CA SER A 167 10.64 5.63 11.91
C SER A 167 11.22 4.61 10.91
N VAL A 168 11.03 4.85 9.61
CA VAL A 168 11.48 3.93 8.54
C VAL A 168 12.96 3.63 8.66
N GLN A 169 13.78 4.65 8.94
CA GLN A 169 15.22 4.50 9.08
C GLN A 169 15.61 3.48 10.17
N ASP A 170 14.89 3.45 11.27
CA ASP A 170 15.16 2.56 12.41
C ASP A 170 14.76 1.10 12.12
N LYS A 171 13.95 0.87 11.11
CA LYS A 171 13.49 -0.45 10.69
C LYS A 171 14.46 -1.14 9.74
N TYR A 172 15.29 -0.37 9.01
CA TYR A 172 16.29 -0.94 8.14
C TYR A 172 17.48 -1.46 8.93
N LYS A 173 17.83 -2.71 8.68
CA LYS A 173 18.95 -3.41 9.34
C LYS A 173 19.80 -4.12 8.31
N THR A 174 21.06 -4.34 8.66
CA THR A 174 21.96 -5.17 7.85
C THR A 174 21.42 -6.60 7.83
N MET A 175 21.13 -7.12 6.64
CA MET A 175 20.65 -8.49 6.44
C MET A 175 21.80 -9.49 6.52
N SER A 176 22.95 -9.13 5.93
CA SER A 176 24.14 -9.96 5.93
C SER A 176 25.39 -9.09 5.74
N THR A 177 26.53 -9.64 6.07
CA THR A 177 27.85 -9.03 5.81
C THR A 177 28.82 -10.13 5.40
N TYR A 178 29.63 -9.88 4.38
CA TYR A 178 30.71 -10.77 3.97
C TYR A 178 31.97 -9.97 3.65
N THR A 179 33.11 -10.52 3.97
CA THR A 179 34.43 -9.85 3.83
C THR A 179 35.44 -10.82 3.27
N THR A 180 36.26 -10.38 2.35
CA THR A 180 37.40 -11.12 1.82
C THR A 180 38.66 -10.28 1.90
N THR A 181 39.80 -10.94 2.07
CA THR A 181 41.10 -10.28 2.17
C THR A 181 41.80 -10.30 0.82
N THR A 182 42.30 -9.16 0.39
CA THR A 182 43.06 -9.01 -0.86
C THR A 182 44.57 -9.15 -0.66
N THR A 183 45.33 -9.19 -1.74
CA THR A 183 46.79 -9.27 -1.75
C THR A 183 47.43 -7.86 -1.68
N SER A 184 48.73 -7.78 -1.57
CA SER A 184 49.49 -6.52 -1.56
C SER A 184 49.71 -5.88 -2.96
N ASN A 185 49.14 -6.45 -4.04
CA ASN A 185 49.29 -5.92 -5.41
C ASN A 185 48.50 -4.61 -5.58
N SER A 186 49.19 -3.51 -5.81
CA SER A 186 48.58 -2.16 -5.88
C SER A 186 47.61 -2.01 -7.08
N ASN A 187 47.94 -2.54 -8.26
CA ASN A 187 47.08 -2.46 -9.43
C ASN A 187 45.77 -3.21 -9.20
N ARG A 188 45.90 -4.44 -8.64
CA ARG A 188 44.75 -5.26 -8.28
C ARG A 188 43.86 -4.58 -7.23
N ASN A 189 44.47 -3.97 -6.23
CA ASN A 189 43.75 -3.27 -5.17
C ASN A 189 43.04 -2.02 -5.69
N GLU A 190 43.63 -1.30 -6.66
CA GLU A 190 42.95 -0.19 -7.33
C GLU A 190 41.73 -0.67 -8.12
N ASN A 191 41.82 -1.79 -8.85
CA ASN A 191 40.68 -2.38 -9.57
C ASN A 191 39.55 -2.78 -8.60
N ILE A 192 39.88 -3.39 -7.47
CA ILE A 192 38.93 -3.74 -6.40
C ILE A 192 38.27 -2.46 -5.86
N ARG A 193 39.03 -1.43 -5.55
CA ARG A 193 38.54 -0.15 -5.02
C ARG A 193 37.53 0.49 -6.00
N LEU A 194 37.84 0.50 -7.28
CA LEU A 194 36.94 1.05 -8.32
C LEU A 194 35.63 0.27 -8.41
N ALA A 195 35.69 -1.07 -8.42
CA ALA A 195 34.50 -1.89 -8.45
C ALA A 195 33.64 -1.73 -7.19
N VAL A 196 34.28 -1.69 -6.01
CA VAL A 196 33.61 -1.44 -4.73
C VAL A 196 32.93 -0.07 -4.72
N ALA A 197 33.62 0.98 -5.21
CA ALA A 197 33.04 2.32 -5.30
C ALA A 197 31.81 2.40 -6.23
N ALA A 198 31.81 1.62 -7.30
CA ALA A 198 30.67 1.53 -8.21
C ALA A 198 29.46 0.83 -7.56
N LEU A 199 29.71 -0.19 -6.74
CA LEU A 199 28.65 -0.94 -6.05
C LEU A 199 28.07 -0.16 -4.86
N ASN A 200 28.91 0.59 -4.15
CA ASN A 200 28.52 1.24 -2.92
C ASN A 200 27.38 2.25 -3.13
N GLY A 201 26.30 2.07 -2.39
CA GLY A 201 25.10 2.90 -2.46
C GLY A 201 24.08 2.47 -3.52
N THR A 202 24.30 1.33 -4.18
CA THR A 202 23.31 0.79 -5.12
C THR A 202 22.03 0.39 -4.39
N ILE A 203 20.89 0.86 -4.89
CA ILE A 203 19.56 0.52 -4.38
C ILE A 203 18.90 -0.44 -5.37
N VAL A 204 18.37 -1.55 -4.86
CA VAL A 204 17.65 -2.56 -5.62
C VAL A 204 16.19 -2.57 -5.13
N LYS A 205 15.27 -2.14 -5.98
CA LYS A 205 13.84 -2.06 -5.65
C LYS A 205 13.21 -3.45 -5.53
N PRO A 206 12.05 -3.60 -4.84
CA PRO A 206 11.30 -4.85 -4.85
C PRO A 206 11.07 -5.39 -6.27
N GLY A 207 11.37 -6.67 -6.49
CA GLY A 207 11.24 -7.32 -7.79
C GLY A 207 12.31 -6.95 -8.83
N GLN A 208 13.17 -5.99 -8.55
CA GLN A 208 14.25 -5.58 -9.47
C GLN A 208 15.38 -6.61 -9.46
N GLU A 209 15.90 -6.93 -10.67
CA GLU A 209 17.13 -7.66 -10.84
C GLU A 209 18.33 -6.71 -10.80
N PHE A 210 19.30 -7.04 -9.98
CA PHE A 210 20.63 -6.43 -9.95
C PHE A 210 21.56 -7.16 -10.90
N SER A 211 22.43 -6.42 -11.61
CA SER A 211 23.51 -6.94 -12.46
C SER A 211 24.82 -6.30 -12.03
N PHE A 212 25.81 -7.13 -11.71
CA PHE A 212 27.14 -6.67 -11.34
C PHE A 212 27.82 -5.94 -12.52
N ASN A 213 27.74 -6.53 -13.72
CA ASN A 213 28.35 -5.95 -14.91
C ASN A 213 27.71 -4.63 -15.32
N ASN A 214 26.38 -4.49 -15.22
CA ASN A 214 25.70 -3.24 -15.52
C ASN A 214 26.04 -2.16 -14.49
N THR A 215 26.24 -2.51 -13.23
CA THR A 215 26.55 -1.56 -12.16
C THR A 215 28.00 -1.09 -12.22
N THR A 216 28.96 -1.98 -12.46
CA THR A 216 30.38 -1.63 -12.51
C THR A 216 30.84 -1.15 -13.90
N GLY A 217 30.16 -1.56 -14.94
CA GLY A 217 30.46 -1.24 -16.35
C GLY A 217 31.74 -1.93 -16.86
N ALA A 218 32.20 -1.53 -18.03
CA ALA A 218 33.43 -2.02 -18.63
C ALA A 218 34.65 -1.62 -17.79
N ARG A 219 35.61 -2.56 -17.66
CA ARG A 219 36.85 -2.37 -16.87
C ARG A 219 37.94 -1.93 -17.83
N THR A 220 37.97 -0.64 -18.17
CA THR A 220 38.92 -0.05 -19.11
C THR A 220 39.96 0.82 -18.41
N GLU A 221 41.13 0.98 -19.03
CA GLU A 221 42.19 1.87 -18.53
C GLU A 221 41.73 3.32 -18.43
N GLU A 222 40.84 3.77 -19.35
CA GLU A 222 40.24 5.11 -19.35
C GLU A 222 39.40 5.36 -18.05
N LYS A 223 38.81 4.29 -17.49
CA LYS A 223 38.10 4.35 -16.21
C LYS A 223 39.00 4.16 -15.00
N GLY A 224 40.33 4.06 -15.21
CA GLY A 224 41.32 3.93 -14.17
C GLY A 224 41.66 2.49 -13.80
N TYR A 225 41.06 1.48 -14.42
CA TYR A 225 41.44 0.10 -14.17
C TYR A 225 42.84 -0.17 -14.70
N LYS A 226 43.61 -0.98 -13.94
CA LYS A 226 45.02 -1.27 -14.18
C LYS A 226 45.19 -2.72 -14.62
N PRO A 227 46.21 -3.02 -15.45
CA PRO A 227 46.63 -4.39 -15.69
C PRO A 227 46.98 -5.09 -14.39
N ALA A 228 46.33 -6.21 -14.14
CA ALA A 228 46.61 -7.09 -13.01
C ALA A 228 46.27 -8.52 -13.36
N THR A 229 46.77 -9.47 -12.60
CA THR A 229 46.55 -10.90 -12.85
C THR A 229 45.06 -11.25 -12.90
N ALA A 230 44.64 -11.86 -13.99
CA ALA A 230 43.34 -12.43 -14.23
C ALA A 230 43.49 -13.83 -14.83
N TYR A 231 42.42 -14.62 -14.78
CA TYR A 231 42.35 -15.93 -15.41
C TYR A 231 41.41 -15.84 -16.61
N LEU A 232 41.95 -16.11 -17.81
CA LEU A 232 41.21 -16.08 -19.05
C LEU A 232 41.42 -17.40 -19.80
N ASN A 233 40.34 -18.16 -20.09
CA ASN A 233 40.38 -19.45 -20.76
C ASN A 233 41.37 -20.46 -20.17
N GLY A 234 41.58 -20.42 -18.83
CA GLY A 234 42.49 -21.32 -18.14
C GLY A 234 43.94 -20.83 -18.10
N GLU A 235 44.24 -19.67 -18.69
CA GLU A 235 45.59 -19.07 -18.68
C GLU A 235 45.66 -17.87 -17.71
N VAL A 236 46.84 -17.63 -17.16
CA VAL A 236 47.12 -16.45 -16.32
C VAL A 236 47.54 -15.30 -17.25
N VAL A 237 46.75 -14.24 -17.24
CA VAL A 237 46.95 -13.06 -18.11
C VAL A 237 47.06 -11.79 -17.24
N GLN A 238 47.62 -10.73 -17.83
CA GLN A 238 47.58 -9.39 -17.24
C GLN A 238 46.60 -8.54 -18.03
N GLU A 239 45.47 -8.19 -17.42
CA GLU A 239 44.45 -7.39 -18.08
C GLU A 239 43.84 -6.34 -17.14
N PRO A 240 43.29 -5.23 -17.68
CA PRO A 240 42.58 -4.25 -16.87
C PRO A 240 41.38 -4.89 -16.15
N GLY A 241 41.29 -4.69 -14.84
CA GLY A 241 40.23 -5.26 -14.03
C GLY A 241 40.57 -6.56 -13.32
N GLY A 242 41.80 -7.07 -13.43
CA GLY A 242 42.23 -8.21 -12.63
C GLY A 242 41.99 -7.94 -11.12
N GLY A 243 41.26 -8.86 -10.47
CA GLY A 243 40.80 -8.74 -9.08
C GLY A 243 39.32 -8.42 -8.89
N VAL A 244 38.61 -7.94 -9.92
CA VAL A 244 37.18 -7.57 -9.79
C VAL A 244 36.27 -8.77 -9.48
N CYS A 245 36.64 -9.98 -9.89
CA CYS A 245 35.91 -11.20 -9.51
C CYS A 245 35.95 -11.49 -8.00
N GLN A 246 36.89 -10.97 -7.25
CA GLN A 246 36.88 -11.04 -5.78
C GLN A 246 35.71 -10.19 -5.23
N VAL A 247 35.46 -9.02 -5.82
CA VAL A 247 34.37 -8.15 -5.42
C VAL A 247 33.01 -8.80 -5.68
N SER A 248 32.83 -9.40 -6.88
CA SER A 248 31.59 -10.12 -7.19
C SER A 248 31.38 -11.36 -6.32
N SER A 249 32.43 -12.10 -6.01
CA SER A 249 32.36 -13.25 -5.10
C SER A 249 32.02 -12.83 -3.67
N THR A 250 32.58 -11.71 -3.19
CA THR A 250 32.25 -11.15 -1.88
C THR A 250 30.77 -10.76 -1.83
N LEU A 251 30.27 -10.08 -2.87
CA LEU A 251 28.86 -9.71 -2.94
C LEU A 251 27.95 -10.95 -3.06
N TYR A 252 28.35 -11.95 -3.85
CA TYR A 252 27.58 -13.20 -4.00
C TYR A 252 27.32 -13.87 -2.64
N ASN A 253 28.35 -14.00 -1.82
CA ASN A 253 28.20 -14.58 -0.49
C ASN A 253 27.29 -13.74 0.40
N ALA A 254 27.43 -12.41 0.39
CA ALA A 254 26.52 -11.54 1.13
C ALA A 254 25.06 -11.72 0.67
N VAL A 255 24.83 -11.86 -0.63
CA VAL A 255 23.49 -12.09 -1.22
C VAL A 255 22.92 -13.45 -0.79
N VAL A 256 23.72 -14.51 -0.80
CA VAL A 256 23.31 -15.85 -0.36
C VAL A 256 22.93 -15.86 1.12
N PHE A 257 23.79 -15.28 1.99
CA PHE A 257 23.53 -15.19 3.43
C PHE A 257 22.34 -14.25 3.76
N ALA A 258 22.00 -13.33 2.87
CA ALA A 258 20.77 -12.53 2.99
C ALA A 258 19.49 -13.28 2.57
N GLY A 259 19.60 -14.50 2.04
CA GLY A 259 18.45 -15.27 1.54
C GLY A 259 17.88 -14.73 0.22
N LEU A 260 18.63 -13.93 -0.54
CA LEU A 260 18.21 -13.39 -1.81
C LEU A 260 18.44 -14.41 -2.94
N LYS A 261 17.59 -14.35 -3.96
CA LYS A 261 17.64 -15.27 -5.10
C LYS A 261 18.65 -14.82 -6.13
N SER A 262 19.76 -15.57 -6.29
CA SER A 262 20.67 -15.40 -7.42
C SER A 262 20.00 -15.91 -8.71
N THR A 263 20.04 -15.10 -9.77
CA THR A 263 19.47 -15.40 -11.09
C THR A 263 20.53 -15.76 -12.10
N GLU A 264 21.77 -15.28 -11.93
CA GLU A 264 22.93 -15.66 -12.73
C GLU A 264 24.18 -15.71 -11.84
N ARG A 265 24.92 -16.80 -11.93
CA ARG A 265 26.21 -16.99 -11.25
C ARG A 265 27.03 -18.02 -12.02
N HIS A 266 28.30 -17.69 -12.23
CA HIS A 266 29.28 -18.57 -12.89
C HIS A 266 30.44 -18.86 -11.94
N ALA A 267 30.90 -20.11 -11.92
CA ALA A 267 32.12 -20.47 -11.21
C ALA A 267 33.35 -20.14 -12.07
N HIS A 268 34.47 -19.88 -11.42
CA HIS A 268 35.77 -19.85 -12.11
C HIS A 268 36.15 -21.26 -12.58
N SER A 269 36.85 -21.32 -13.68
CA SER A 269 37.50 -22.58 -14.12
C SER A 269 38.69 -23.00 -13.21
N TYR A 270 39.21 -22.07 -12.41
CA TYR A 270 40.25 -22.29 -11.42
C TYR A 270 39.80 -21.74 -10.09
N GLU A 271 39.92 -22.54 -9.01
CA GLU A 271 39.45 -22.16 -7.67
C GLU A 271 40.20 -20.93 -7.12
N PRO A 272 39.52 -19.82 -6.84
CA PRO A 272 40.15 -18.67 -6.21
C PRO A 272 40.40 -18.91 -4.72
N SER A 273 41.50 -18.37 -4.22
CA SER A 273 41.90 -18.56 -2.82
C SER A 273 41.22 -17.61 -1.81
N TYR A 274 40.45 -16.63 -2.28
CA TYR A 274 39.81 -15.60 -1.43
C TYR A 274 38.44 -15.98 -0.90
N VAL A 275 37.85 -17.08 -1.37
CA VAL A 275 36.59 -17.67 -0.86
C VAL A 275 36.75 -19.19 -0.78
N THR A 276 35.81 -19.84 -0.08
CA THR A 276 35.73 -21.31 -0.05
C THR A 276 35.37 -21.83 -1.44
N PRO A 277 35.88 -23.00 -1.87
CA PRO A 277 35.52 -23.64 -3.14
C PRO A 277 34.00 -23.72 -3.32
N GLY A 278 33.54 -23.24 -4.48
CA GLY A 278 32.09 -23.18 -4.81
C GLY A 278 31.38 -21.91 -4.36
N GLU A 279 32.01 -21.04 -3.59
CA GLU A 279 31.46 -19.76 -3.10
C GLU A 279 31.90 -18.55 -3.97
N ASP A 280 32.44 -18.79 -5.14
CA ASP A 280 32.93 -17.77 -6.06
C ASP A 280 31.85 -17.33 -7.06
N ALA A 281 32.01 -16.15 -7.63
CA ALA A 281 31.19 -15.63 -8.74
C ALA A 281 32.11 -14.95 -9.75
N ALA A 282 32.39 -15.64 -10.87
CA ALA A 282 33.17 -15.12 -11.97
C ALA A 282 32.38 -14.11 -12.79
N VAL A 283 32.99 -12.98 -13.13
CA VAL A 283 32.38 -11.93 -13.95
C VAL A 283 33.36 -11.43 -15.03
N SER A 284 32.82 -11.16 -16.22
CA SER A 284 33.55 -10.50 -17.30
C SER A 284 32.60 -9.59 -18.06
N TYR A 285 33.01 -8.38 -18.40
CA TYR A 285 32.12 -7.45 -19.11
C TYR A 285 31.87 -7.95 -20.52
N GLY A 286 30.58 -8.12 -20.87
CA GLY A 286 30.18 -8.74 -22.14
C GLY A 286 30.17 -10.28 -22.13
N GLY A 287 30.46 -10.90 -20.99
CA GLY A 287 30.44 -12.35 -20.75
C GLY A 287 29.70 -12.69 -19.45
N PRO A 288 30.24 -13.63 -18.63
CA PRO A 288 29.64 -14.02 -17.37
C PRO A 288 29.31 -12.85 -16.46
N ASP A 289 28.14 -12.89 -15.81
CA ASP A 289 27.68 -11.89 -14.86
C ASP A 289 27.28 -12.52 -13.53
N PHE A 290 27.18 -11.71 -12.51
CA PHE A 290 26.52 -12.06 -11.27
C PHE A 290 25.26 -11.21 -11.13
N LYS A 291 24.12 -11.89 -11.04
CA LYS A 291 22.82 -11.26 -10.92
C LYS A 291 22.02 -11.87 -9.78
N PHE A 292 21.22 -11.04 -9.13
CA PHE A 292 20.23 -11.47 -8.14
C PHE A 292 18.99 -10.60 -8.21
N VAL A 293 17.85 -11.11 -7.76
CA VAL A 293 16.60 -10.35 -7.64
C VAL A 293 16.33 -10.00 -6.18
N ASN A 294 15.85 -8.78 -5.96
CA ASN A 294 15.27 -8.43 -4.66
C ASN A 294 13.88 -9.08 -4.54
N ASN A 295 13.82 -10.23 -3.90
CA ASN A 295 12.59 -10.98 -3.64
C ASN A 295 11.87 -10.56 -2.35
N SER A 296 12.27 -9.43 -1.75
CA SER A 296 11.58 -8.83 -0.61
C SER A 296 10.57 -7.77 -1.03
N GLU A 297 9.70 -7.37 -0.11
CA GLU A 297 8.72 -6.29 -0.32
C GLU A 297 9.31 -4.88 -0.16
N TYR A 298 10.56 -4.77 0.27
CA TYR A 298 11.23 -3.50 0.58
C TYR A 298 12.47 -3.28 -0.28
N PRO A 299 12.85 -2.03 -0.56
CA PRO A 299 14.11 -1.73 -1.23
C PRO A 299 15.29 -2.25 -0.41
N LEU A 300 16.31 -2.77 -1.11
CA LEU A 300 17.59 -3.17 -0.53
C LEU A 300 18.66 -2.14 -0.89
N ALA A 301 19.67 -1.99 -0.04
CA ALA A 301 20.83 -1.17 -0.31
C ALA A 301 22.12 -1.99 -0.18
N ILE A 302 23.02 -1.86 -1.14
CA ILE A 302 24.35 -2.43 -1.11
C ILE A 302 25.29 -1.41 -0.48
N LYS A 303 25.89 -1.74 0.67
CA LYS A 303 26.99 -0.98 1.26
C LYS A 303 28.28 -1.77 1.06
N ALA A 304 29.22 -1.20 0.32
CA ALA A 304 30.49 -1.82 0.02
C ALA A 304 31.64 -0.89 0.41
N SER A 305 32.70 -1.43 0.97
CA SER A 305 33.88 -0.68 1.36
C SER A 305 35.17 -1.47 1.04
N PHE A 306 36.24 -0.74 0.78
CA PHE A 306 37.58 -1.28 0.62
C PHE A 306 38.52 -0.53 1.59
N SER A 307 39.24 -1.28 2.39
CA SER A 307 40.28 -0.73 3.29
C SER A 307 41.64 -1.25 2.89
N ALA A 308 42.59 -0.36 2.72
CA ALA A 308 43.99 -0.69 2.48
C ALA A 308 44.82 -0.90 3.79
N SER A 309 44.24 -0.54 4.94
CA SER A 309 44.91 -0.59 6.26
C SER A 309 44.78 -1.94 6.96
N ASP A 310 43.81 -2.76 6.55
CA ASP A 310 43.50 -4.07 7.18
C ASP A 310 44.18 -5.20 6.39
N ARG A 311 45.54 -5.17 6.33
CA ARG A 311 46.36 -6.19 5.65
C ARG A 311 46.84 -7.24 6.61
#